data_cec7d8fc8aec1da3ec53da6740422743
#
_entry.id   cec7d8fc8aec1da3ec53da6740422743
#
_cell.length_a   1.000
_cell.length_b   1.000
_cell.length_c   1.000
_cell.angle_alpha   90.00
_cell.angle_beta   90.00
_cell.angle_gamma   90.00
#
_symmetry.space_group_name_H-M   'P 1'
#
loop_
_entity.id
_entity.type
_entity.pdbx_description
1 polymer ?
#
loop_
_entity_poly.entity_id
_entity_poly.type
_entity_poly.pdbx_seq_one_letter_code
_entity_poly.pdbx_strand_id
1 'polypeptide(L)'
;MAATADDARRAAAVAKYRASLLAYRERQSLLSTGEENLKKARKEREITDEHVKAFQCVGQIVGEVLRPLGGDRFIVKARSGPRYLVNCRSKLNKENLKTGTRVCLDPSTLTIMRMLPREVDPLVFNMVHEDPGNVSFSAVGGLSDQIREIRETIELPLMNPELFLRVGITPPKGVLLYGPPGTGKTLLARALASNIDVNFIKVVSSAVIGKYIGESARIIREMFAYARNHEPCIIFMDEIDALGGRRFSEGTSADREIQRTLMELLNQLDGFDELGKVKIIMATNRPDVLDPALLRPGRLDRKIEIPLPNEQARLEILKIHAAGMAKHGEINYEAAAKLAEGFNAADLRNICTEAGMAAIRAERDYAINEDFMKGVRKLTELKKLESSANYKADFGRG
;
A
#
# COMPACT_ATOMS: atom_id res chain seq x y z
N MET A 1 -51.00 33.38 -53.77
CA MET A 1 -49.64 33.83 -54.15
C MET A 1 -48.87 34.50 -52.99
N ALA A 2 -49.48 35.07 -51.94
CA ALA A 2 -48.72 35.67 -50.83
C ALA A 2 -48.14 34.61 -49.84
N ALA A 3 -48.81 33.48 -49.62
CA ALA A 3 -48.35 32.42 -48.70
C ALA A 3 -47.06 31.72 -49.20
N THR A 4 -46.87 31.56 -50.46
CA THR A 4 -45.67 30.89 -51.05
C THR A 4 -44.40 31.78 -50.96
N ALA A 5 -44.57 33.12 -50.95
CA ALA A 5 -43.44 34.06 -50.82
C ALA A 5 -42.90 34.12 -49.38
N ASP A 6 -43.79 33.97 -48.40
CA ASP A 6 -43.40 33.97 -46.98
C ASP A 6 -42.72 32.62 -46.58
N ASP A 7 -43.17 31.53 -47.13
CA ASP A 7 -42.49 30.21 -46.91
C ASP A 7 -41.10 30.17 -47.55
N ALA A 8 -40.94 30.78 -48.73
CA ALA A 8 -39.61 30.91 -49.38
C ALA A 8 -38.67 31.79 -48.53
N ARG A 9 -39.16 32.88 -47.94
CA ARG A 9 -38.36 33.76 -47.06
C ARG A 9 -37.99 33.04 -45.76
N ARG A 10 -38.89 32.27 -45.16
CA ARG A 10 -38.61 31.45 -43.98
C ARG A 10 -37.58 30.35 -44.29
N ALA A 11 -37.69 29.68 -45.42
CA ALA A 11 -36.72 28.67 -45.84
C ALA A 11 -35.33 29.25 -46.04
N ALA A 12 -35.22 30.43 -46.68
CA ALA A 12 -33.96 31.14 -46.87
C ALA A 12 -33.34 31.60 -45.53
N ALA A 13 -34.17 32.08 -44.59
CA ALA A 13 -33.71 32.46 -43.24
C ALA A 13 -33.20 31.25 -42.44
N VAL A 14 -33.89 30.12 -42.51
CA VAL A 14 -33.47 28.86 -41.87
C VAL A 14 -32.18 28.33 -42.48
N ALA A 15 -32.01 28.39 -43.81
CA ALA A 15 -30.78 28.00 -44.49
C ALA A 15 -29.58 28.87 -44.04
N LYS A 16 -29.81 30.18 -43.95
CA LYS A 16 -28.77 31.14 -43.50
C LYS A 16 -28.39 30.90 -42.03
N TYR A 17 -29.37 30.61 -41.18
CA TYR A 17 -29.13 30.26 -39.77
C TYR A 17 -28.33 28.94 -39.64
N ARG A 18 -28.73 27.92 -40.40
CA ARG A 18 -27.98 26.62 -40.41
C ARG A 18 -26.52 26.80 -40.88
N ALA A 19 -26.27 27.61 -41.93
CA ALA A 19 -24.93 27.90 -42.39
C ALA A 19 -24.09 28.64 -41.32
N SER A 20 -24.68 29.61 -40.61
CA SER A 20 -23.97 30.31 -39.53
C SER A 20 -23.69 29.41 -38.32
N LEU A 21 -24.58 28.46 -38.02
CA LEU A 21 -24.43 27.50 -36.94
C LEU A 21 -23.34 26.46 -37.26
N LEU A 22 -23.25 26.02 -38.48
CA LEU A 22 -22.14 25.16 -38.95
C LEU A 22 -20.80 25.87 -38.84
N ALA A 23 -20.71 27.12 -39.36
CA ALA A 23 -19.49 27.92 -39.26
C ALA A 23 -19.09 28.21 -37.79
N TYR A 24 -20.05 28.37 -36.89
CA TYR A 24 -19.79 28.51 -35.45
C TYR A 24 -19.19 27.23 -34.88
N ARG A 25 -19.79 26.06 -35.17
CA ARG A 25 -19.27 24.76 -34.72
C ARG A 25 -17.86 24.47 -35.21
N GLU A 26 -17.58 24.79 -36.47
CA GLU A 26 -16.22 24.66 -37.06
C GLU A 26 -15.22 25.54 -36.31
N ARG A 27 -15.57 26.82 -36.05
CA ARG A 27 -14.70 27.70 -35.27
C ARG A 27 -14.52 27.25 -33.83
N GLN A 28 -15.55 26.70 -33.21
CA GLN A 28 -15.49 26.16 -31.87
C GLN A 28 -14.57 24.91 -31.80
N SER A 29 -14.63 24.01 -32.79
CA SER A 29 -13.73 22.87 -32.89
C SER A 29 -12.26 23.30 -33.10
N LEU A 30 -12.03 24.34 -33.95
CA LEU A 30 -10.69 24.91 -34.15
C LEU A 30 -10.14 25.57 -32.88
N LEU A 31 -10.98 26.23 -32.10
CA LEU A 31 -10.58 26.79 -30.79
C LEU A 31 -10.21 25.70 -29.81
N SER A 32 -11.03 24.66 -29.70
CA SER A 32 -10.74 23.51 -28.80
C SER A 32 -9.42 22.82 -29.16
N THR A 33 -9.19 22.54 -30.44
CA THR A 33 -7.93 21.96 -30.89
C THR A 33 -6.75 22.90 -30.67
N GLY A 34 -6.94 24.22 -30.86
CA GLY A 34 -5.95 25.25 -30.56
C GLY A 34 -5.57 25.31 -29.09
N GLU A 35 -6.56 25.25 -28.20
CA GLU A 35 -6.33 25.20 -26.75
C GLU A 35 -5.58 23.93 -26.30
N GLU A 36 -5.91 22.77 -26.87
CA GLU A 36 -5.20 21.52 -26.59
C GLU A 36 -3.73 21.59 -27.04
N ASN A 37 -3.49 22.13 -28.24
CA ASN A 37 -2.14 22.29 -28.75
C ASN A 37 -1.33 23.29 -27.90
N LEU A 38 -1.99 24.35 -27.42
CA LEU A 38 -1.36 25.35 -26.56
C LEU A 38 -1.02 24.74 -25.18
N LYS A 39 -1.89 23.87 -24.63
CA LYS A 39 -1.60 23.12 -23.40
C LYS A 39 -0.42 22.16 -23.58
N LYS A 40 -0.35 21.47 -24.73
CA LYS A 40 0.79 20.57 -25.05
C LYS A 40 2.10 21.36 -25.16
N ALA A 41 2.09 22.46 -25.93
CA ALA A 41 3.27 23.29 -26.10
C ALA A 41 3.76 23.94 -24.78
N ARG A 42 2.84 24.33 -23.90
CA ARG A 42 3.21 24.80 -22.55
C ARG A 42 3.90 23.73 -21.72
N LYS A 43 3.39 22.50 -21.73
CA LYS A 43 4.03 21.37 -21.01
C LYS A 43 5.41 21.05 -21.58
N GLU A 44 5.55 21.03 -22.90
CA GLU A 44 6.84 20.80 -23.55
C GLU A 44 7.85 21.91 -23.25
N ARG A 45 7.39 23.15 -23.18
CA ARG A 45 8.21 24.27 -22.76
C ARG A 45 8.66 24.15 -21.30
N GLU A 46 7.77 23.78 -20.37
CA GLU A 46 8.12 23.56 -18.95
C GLU A 46 9.20 22.48 -18.83
N ILE A 47 9.05 21.35 -19.52
CA ILE A 47 10.04 20.27 -19.53
C ILE A 47 11.38 20.76 -20.11
N THR A 48 11.33 21.53 -21.21
CA THR A 48 12.55 22.06 -21.84
C THR A 48 13.23 23.09 -20.93
N ASP A 49 12.47 23.96 -20.27
CA ASP A 49 12.99 24.94 -19.30
C ASP A 49 13.62 24.23 -18.08
N GLU A 50 13.05 23.11 -17.62
CA GLU A 50 13.65 22.28 -16.56
C GLU A 50 14.96 21.62 -17.03
N HIS A 51 15.00 21.08 -18.24
CA HIS A 51 16.23 20.53 -18.84
C HIS A 51 17.32 21.59 -18.98
N VAL A 52 17.00 22.77 -19.47
CA VAL A 52 17.96 23.89 -19.58
C VAL A 52 18.48 24.31 -18.20
N LYS A 53 17.61 24.40 -17.20
CA LYS A 53 18.02 24.67 -15.81
C LYS A 53 18.92 23.55 -15.26
N ALA A 54 18.65 22.28 -15.57
CA ALA A 54 19.48 21.17 -15.17
C ALA A 54 20.89 21.21 -15.80
N PHE A 55 21.01 21.62 -17.07
CA PHE A 55 22.30 21.82 -17.75
C PHE A 55 23.07 23.05 -17.24
N GLN A 56 22.38 24.08 -16.76
CA GLN A 56 23.00 25.30 -16.20
C GLN A 56 23.40 25.15 -14.73
N CYS A 57 22.92 24.12 -14.02
CA CYS A 57 23.30 23.88 -12.64
C CYS A 57 24.71 23.30 -12.54
N VAL A 58 25.64 24.11 -12.01
CA VAL A 58 26.92 23.61 -11.51
C VAL A 58 26.63 22.54 -10.45
N GLY A 59 27.35 21.41 -10.50
CA GLY A 59 27.18 20.33 -9.53
C GLY A 59 27.24 20.85 -8.11
N GLN A 60 26.25 20.51 -7.29
CA GLN A 60 26.13 21.00 -5.91
C GLN A 60 26.63 19.91 -4.94
N ILE A 61 27.25 20.33 -3.84
CA ILE A 61 27.71 19.39 -2.79
C ILE A 61 26.57 19.15 -1.82
N VAL A 62 26.23 17.87 -1.60
CA VAL A 62 25.23 17.48 -0.60
C VAL A 62 25.93 17.33 0.76
N GLY A 63 25.38 17.93 1.79
CA GLY A 63 25.86 17.84 3.16
C GLY A 63 24.73 17.73 4.17
N GLU A 64 25.10 17.41 5.41
CA GLU A 64 24.21 17.30 6.55
C GLU A 64 24.59 18.31 7.62
N VAL A 65 23.63 19.06 8.16
CA VAL A 65 23.83 20.01 9.24
C VAL A 65 24.12 19.25 10.52
N LEU A 66 25.32 19.43 11.09
CA LEU A 66 25.69 18.81 12.35
C LEU A 66 25.27 19.67 13.54
N ARG A 67 25.51 21.01 13.47
CA ARG A 67 25.21 21.93 14.57
C ARG A 67 25.05 23.37 14.05
N PRO A 68 24.02 24.11 14.48
CA PRO A 68 23.96 25.54 14.31
C PRO A 68 24.89 26.19 15.35
N LEU A 69 25.68 27.18 14.91
CA LEU A 69 26.66 27.90 15.79
C LEU A 69 26.16 29.28 16.27
N GLY A 70 24.91 29.62 15.92
CA GLY A 70 24.35 30.94 16.18
C GLY A 70 24.65 31.93 15.04
N GLY A 71 23.71 32.85 14.80
CA GLY A 71 23.73 33.74 13.62
C GLY A 71 23.48 32.95 12.34
N ASP A 72 24.24 33.23 11.31
CA ASP A 72 24.08 32.63 9.97
C ASP A 72 25.03 31.46 9.69
N ARG A 73 25.73 30.97 10.73
CA ARG A 73 26.79 29.94 10.58
C ARG A 73 26.34 28.56 11.03
N PHE A 74 26.65 27.58 10.21
CA PHE A 74 26.31 26.18 10.42
C PHE A 74 27.55 25.30 10.19
N ILE A 75 27.72 24.25 10.99
CA ILE A 75 28.67 23.18 10.71
C ILE A 75 27.94 22.13 9.87
N VAL A 76 28.43 21.94 8.67
CA VAL A 76 27.89 20.94 7.72
C VAL A 76 28.95 19.90 7.41
N LYS A 77 28.58 18.63 7.47
CA LYS A 77 29.39 17.49 7.01
C LYS A 77 29.03 17.18 5.58
N ALA A 78 29.97 17.35 4.66
CA ALA A 78 29.75 16.92 3.28
C ALA A 78 29.71 15.40 3.21
N ARG A 79 28.98 14.85 2.22
CA ARG A 79 28.92 13.40 1.98
C ARG A 79 30.30 12.80 1.64
N SER A 80 31.19 13.60 1.07
CA SER A 80 32.60 13.26 0.79
C SER A 80 33.50 13.18 2.04
N GLY A 81 32.99 13.48 3.24
CA GLY A 81 33.67 13.31 4.52
C GLY A 81 34.09 14.58 5.26
N PRO A 82 34.62 15.65 4.63
CA PRO A 82 35.06 16.82 5.35
C PRO A 82 33.92 17.63 5.96
N ARG A 83 34.24 18.37 7.06
CA ARG A 83 33.30 19.25 7.74
C ARG A 83 33.62 20.66 7.35
N TYR A 84 32.59 21.41 7.00
CA TYR A 84 32.75 22.84 6.64
C TYR A 84 31.95 23.72 7.58
N LEU A 85 32.51 24.90 7.84
CA LEU A 85 31.80 26.01 8.47
C LEU A 85 31.20 26.84 7.33
N VAL A 86 29.87 26.86 7.21
CA VAL A 86 29.15 27.42 6.07
C VAL A 86 28.14 28.47 6.52
N ASN A 87 27.91 29.46 5.66
CA ASN A 87 26.86 30.44 5.85
C ASN A 87 25.58 30.01 5.16
N CYS A 88 24.45 30.54 5.58
CA CYS A 88 23.16 30.29 5.01
C CYS A 88 22.75 31.46 4.11
N ARG A 89 22.10 31.14 2.96
CA ARG A 89 21.51 32.18 2.09
C ARG A 89 20.35 32.87 2.81
N SER A 90 20.25 34.20 2.69
CA SER A 90 19.26 35.04 3.40
C SER A 90 17.80 34.70 3.11
N LYS A 91 17.52 34.03 1.98
CA LYS A 91 16.16 33.60 1.58
C LYS A 91 15.66 32.31 2.24
N LEU A 92 16.51 31.61 3.01
CA LEU A 92 16.16 30.34 3.64
C LEU A 92 15.67 30.57 5.08
N ASN A 93 14.58 29.88 5.46
CA ASN A 93 14.10 29.87 6.83
C ASN A 93 15.07 29.09 7.74
N LYS A 94 15.76 29.81 8.59
CA LYS A 94 16.82 29.30 9.50
C LYS A 94 16.27 28.36 10.57
N GLU A 95 15.02 28.55 10.98
CA GLU A 95 14.34 27.72 11.98
C GLU A 95 14.19 26.24 11.55
N ASN A 96 14.14 26.01 10.23
CA ASN A 96 14.02 24.68 9.67
C ASN A 96 15.37 23.95 9.53
N LEU A 97 16.51 24.66 9.72
CA LEU A 97 17.85 24.09 9.64
C LEU A 97 18.26 23.47 10.99
N LYS A 98 17.59 22.38 11.35
CA LYS A 98 17.90 21.60 12.56
C LYS A 98 19.06 20.64 12.32
N THR A 99 19.66 20.14 13.40
CA THR A 99 20.66 19.05 13.34
C THR A 99 20.09 17.84 12.59
N GLY A 100 20.85 17.32 11.62
CA GLY A 100 20.40 16.21 10.77
C GLY A 100 19.67 16.66 9.49
N THR A 101 19.45 17.98 9.28
CA THR A 101 18.84 18.46 8.02
C THR A 101 19.83 18.36 6.87
N ARG A 102 19.41 17.79 5.75
CA ARG A 102 20.22 17.73 4.53
C ARG A 102 20.12 19.05 3.78
N VAL A 103 21.27 19.49 3.31
CA VAL A 103 21.43 20.78 2.64
C VAL A 103 22.28 20.63 1.39
N CYS A 104 22.01 21.51 0.46
CA CYS A 104 22.76 21.62 -0.76
C CYS A 104 23.70 22.84 -0.64
N LEU A 105 24.99 22.59 -0.82
CA LEU A 105 26.05 23.59 -0.77
C LEU A 105 26.50 23.95 -2.18
N ASP A 106 26.78 25.22 -2.39
CA ASP A 106 27.49 25.69 -3.57
C ASP A 106 28.97 25.27 -3.46
N PRO A 107 29.56 24.60 -4.46
CA PRO A 107 30.96 24.16 -4.42
C PRO A 107 31.96 25.33 -4.38
N SER A 108 31.60 26.49 -4.92
CA SER A 108 32.47 27.65 -4.99
C SER A 108 32.47 28.47 -3.69
N THR A 109 31.30 28.75 -3.14
CA THR A 109 31.14 29.62 -1.98
C THR A 109 30.90 28.85 -0.68
N LEU A 110 30.66 27.55 -0.75
CA LEU A 110 30.28 26.69 0.38
C LEU A 110 29.09 27.24 1.19
N THR A 111 28.17 27.96 0.53
CA THR A 111 26.97 28.47 1.19
C THR A 111 25.81 27.51 1.04
N ILE A 112 24.92 27.45 2.04
CA ILE A 112 23.69 26.65 1.99
C ILE A 112 22.73 27.32 1.01
N MET A 113 22.45 26.65 -0.11
CA MET A 113 21.58 27.14 -1.19
C MET A 113 20.13 26.77 -0.99
N ARG A 114 19.86 25.53 -0.57
CA ARG A 114 18.53 25.00 -0.30
C ARG A 114 18.58 23.81 0.66
N MET A 115 17.45 23.55 1.31
CA MET A 115 17.26 22.31 2.04
C MET A 115 16.88 21.20 1.06
N LEU A 116 17.38 20.02 1.33
CA LEU A 116 17.02 18.80 0.62
C LEU A 116 16.09 17.95 1.49
N PRO A 117 15.14 17.25 0.90
CA PRO A 117 14.37 16.24 1.62
C PRO A 117 15.32 15.18 2.18
N ARG A 118 14.89 14.50 3.24
CA ARG A 118 15.63 13.34 3.75
C ARG A 118 15.78 12.31 2.64
N GLU A 119 16.97 11.73 2.53
CA GLU A 119 17.19 10.57 1.65
C GLU A 119 16.47 9.39 2.31
N VAL A 120 15.49 8.88 1.62
CA VAL A 120 14.82 7.65 2.00
C VAL A 120 15.60 6.52 1.37
N ASP A 121 15.87 5.46 2.13
CA ASP A 121 16.51 4.27 1.57
C ASP A 121 15.69 3.78 0.36
N PRO A 122 16.33 3.43 -0.78
CA PRO A 122 15.63 2.91 -1.94
C PRO A 122 14.69 1.74 -1.63
N LEU A 123 15.04 0.90 -0.64
CA LEU A 123 14.19 -0.19 -0.18
C LEU A 123 12.90 0.34 0.48
N VAL A 124 13.02 1.33 1.36
CA VAL A 124 11.85 1.97 2.01
C VAL A 124 11.00 2.69 0.96
N PHE A 125 11.63 3.37 -0.01
CA PHE A 125 10.92 4.03 -1.10
C PHE A 125 10.08 3.05 -1.94
N ASN A 126 10.64 1.88 -2.26
CA ASN A 126 9.90 0.83 -2.97
C ASN A 126 8.74 0.26 -2.14
N MET A 127 8.90 0.14 -0.81
CA MET A 127 7.82 -0.30 0.11
C MET A 127 6.66 0.69 0.16
N VAL A 128 6.93 1.97 -0.02
CA VAL A 128 5.93 3.07 0.00
C VAL A 128 5.17 3.15 -1.33
N HIS A 129 5.83 2.87 -2.43
CA HIS A 129 5.23 2.97 -3.77
C HIS A 129 4.38 1.75 -4.18
N GLU A 130 4.23 0.75 -3.32
CA GLU A 130 3.18 -0.25 -3.53
C GLU A 130 1.81 0.39 -3.26
N ASP A 131 1.17 0.86 -4.34
CA ASP A 131 -0.21 1.33 -4.31
C ASP A 131 -1.11 0.21 -3.71
N PRO A 132 -1.92 0.48 -2.67
CA PRO A 132 -2.85 -0.50 -2.13
C PRO A 132 -3.83 -1.02 -3.19
N GLY A 133 -3.97 -0.29 -4.32
CA GLY A 133 -4.93 -0.57 -5.38
C GLY A 133 -6.35 -0.20 -4.94
N ASN A 134 -7.27 -0.13 -5.89
CA ASN A 134 -8.69 0.14 -5.61
C ASN A 134 -9.41 -1.13 -5.09
N VAL A 135 -9.00 -1.62 -3.91
CA VAL A 135 -9.61 -2.78 -3.27
C VAL A 135 -10.68 -2.31 -2.30
N SER A 136 -11.94 -2.53 -2.64
CA SER A 136 -13.07 -2.25 -1.74
C SER A 136 -13.26 -3.39 -0.73
N PHE A 137 -13.85 -3.10 0.42
CA PHE A 137 -14.31 -4.13 1.37
C PHE A 137 -15.31 -5.13 0.77
N SER A 138 -16.01 -4.76 -0.32
CA SER A 138 -16.88 -5.68 -1.07
C SER A 138 -16.11 -6.85 -1.73
N ALA A 139 -14.79 -6.72 -1.91
CA ALA A 139 -13.94 -7.79 -2.39
C ALA A 139 -13.54 -8.79 -1.28
N VAL A 140 -13.85 -8.48 -0.02
CA VAL A 140 -13.57 -9.32 1.15
C VAL A 140 -14.89 -9.94 1.61
N GLY A 141 -15.11 -11.23 1.31
CA GLY A 141 -16.32 -11.95 1.71
C GLY A 141 -16.18 -12.61 3.08
N GLY A 142 -17.25 -12.63 3.85
CA GLY A 142 -17.40 -13.42 5.06
C GLY A 142 -16.59 -13.00 6.30
N LEU A 143 -16.07 -11.77 6.32
CA LEU A 143 -15.30 -11.22 7.45
C LEU A 143 -15.94 -9.94 8.02
N SER A 144 -17.26 -9.87 8.08
CA SER A 144 -18.01 -8.69 8.52
C SER A 144 -17.62 -8.22 9.92
N ASP A 145 -17.47 -9.14 10.87
CA ASP A 145 -17.13 -8.82 12.26
C ASP A 145 -15.68 -8.33 12.38
N GLN A 146 -14.76 -8.98 11.68
CA GLN A 146 -13.35 -8.58 11.63
C GLN A 146 -13.16 -7.22 10.94
N ILE A 147 -13.89 -6.97 9.88
CA ILE A 147 -13.90 -5.65 9.20
C ILE A 147 -14.38 -4.57 10.18
N ARG A 148 -15.43 -4.84 10.94
CA ARG A 148 -15.95 -3.91 11.94
C ARG A 148 -14.92 -3.64 13.03
N GLU A 149 -14.30 -4.67 13.58
CA GLU A 149 -13.30 -4.55 14.64
C GLU A 149 -12.05 -3.79 14.16
N ILE A 150 -11.57 -4.04 12.93
CA ILE A 150 -10.46 -3.30 12.33
C ILE A 150 -10.82 -1.83 12.12
N ARG A 151 -12.02 -1.53 11.66
CA ARG A 151 -12.48 -0.15 11.48
C ARG A 151 -12.51 0.59 12.81
N GLU A 152 -13.06 -0.02 13.85
CA GLU A 152 -13.10 0.56 15.18
C GLU A 152 -11.70 0.81 15.75
N THR A 153 -10.73 -0.06 15.44
CA THR A 153 -9.39 0.01 15.99
C THR A 153 -8.45 0.94 15.22
N ILE A 154 -8.57 1.01 13.89
CA ILE A 154 -7.64 1.74 13.00
C ILE A 154 -8.30 2.97 12.38
N GLU A 155 -9.47 2.80 11.74
CA GLU A 155 -10.14 3.87 11.00
C GLU A 155 -10.64 4.97 11.93
N LEU A 156 -11.37 4.62 12.99
CA LEU A 156 -11.93 5.62 13.91
C LEU A 156 -10.87 6.51 14.56
N PRO A 157 -9.73 6.01 15.09
CA PRO A 157 -8.70 6.87 15.67
C PRO A 157 -8.01 7.78 14.66
N LEU A 158 -7.93 7.37 13.38
CA LEU A 158 -7.35 8.19 12.33
C LEU A 158 -8.28 9.29 11.85
N MET A 159 -9.59 8.97 11.73
CA MET A 159 -10.60 9.91 11.25
C MET A 159 -11.08 10.87 12.33
N ASN A 160 -11.31 10.38 13.55
CA ASN A 160 -11.90 11.13 14.66
C ASN A 160 -11.13 10.94 15.97
N PRO A 161 -9.92 11.45 16.12
CA PRO A 161 -9.12 11.31 17.35
C PRO A 161 -9.77 11.97 18.56
N GLU A 162 -10.58 13.02 18.35
CA GLU A 162 -11.27 13.76 19.42
C GLU A 162 -12.27 12.91 20.21
N LEU A 163 -12.87 11.88 19.60
CA LEU A 163 -13.77 10.98 20.30
C LEU A 163 -13.06 10.24 21.43
N PHE A 164 -11.84 9.78 21.18
CA PHE A 164 -11.02 9.07 22.16
C PHE A 164 -10.60 9.99 23.32
N LEU A 165 -10.25 11.24 23.00
CA LEU A 165 -9.92 12.27 24.01
C LEU A 165 -11.13 12.58 24.90
N ARG A 166 -12.33 12.71 24.33
CA ARG A 166 -13.55 13.00 25.11
C ARG A 166 -13.94 11.87 26.05
N VAL A 167 -13.72 10.63 25.61
CA VAL A 167 -13.99 9.42 26.44
C VAL A 167 -12.85 9.16 27.43
N GLY A 168 -11.65 9.74 27.22
CA GLY A 168 -10.48 9.53 28.06
C GLY A 168 -9.78 8.19 27.84
N ILE A 169 -9.94 7.61 26.61
CA ILE A 169 -9.32 6.33 26.25
C ILE A 169 -8.14 6.60 25.30
N THR A 170 -7.01 5.97 25.55
CA THR A 170 -5.87 5.96 24.62
C THR A 170 -6.18 5.10 23.42
N PRO A 171 -6.11 5.66 22.19
CA PRO A 171 -6.39 4.88 20.99
C PRO A 171 -5.34 3.77 20.79
N PRO A 172 -5.74 2.56 20.38
CA PRO A 172 -4.82 1.46 20.14
C PRO A 172 -3.80 1.83 19.05
N LYS A 173 -2.54 1.44 19.26
CA LYS A 173 -1.43 1.73 18.34
C LYS A 173 -1.32 0.71 17.23
N GLY A 174 -1.53 -0.56 17.55
CA GLY A 174 -1.33 -1.67 16.63
C GLY A 174 -2.35 -2.78 16.74
N VAL A 175 -2.52 -3.49 15.64
CA VAL A 175 -3.39 -4.66 15.49
C VAL A 175 -2.59 -5.84 14.97
N LEU A 176 -2.77 -7.01 15.57
CA LEU A 176 -2.28 -8.28 15.06
C LEU A 176 -3.40 -9.04 14.37
N LEU A 177 -3.24 -9.32 13.08
CA LEU A 177 -4.08 -10.22 12.31
C LEU A 177 -3.45 -11.62 12.32
N TYR A 178 -4.15 -12.61 12.84
CA TYR A 178 -3.61 -13.97 12.88
C TYR A 178 -4.63 -14.98 12.39
N GLY A 179 -4.16 -16.12 11.91
CA GLY A 179 -5.01 -17.21 11.43
C GLY A 179 -4.35 -18.00 10.31
N PRO A 180 -5.02 -19.02 9.78
CA PRO A 180 -4.49 -19.88 8.73
C PRO A 180 -4.04 -19.11 7.49
N PRO A 181 -3.09 -19.64 6.70
CA PRO A 181 -2.69 -19.01 5.43
C PRO A 181 -3.85 -18.98 4.43
N GLY A 182 -3.85 -17.99 3.53
CA GLY A 182 -4.86 -17.88 2.48
C GLY A 182 -6.26 -17.43 2.94
N THR A 183 -6.42 -16.91 4.16
CA THR A 183 -7.70 -16.41 4.69
C THR A 183 -7.97 -14.94 4.38
N GLY A 184 -7.06 -14.23 3.71
CA GLY A 184 -7.29 -12.86 3.26
C GLY A 184 -6.72 -11.76 4.16
N LYS A 185 -5.80 -12.03 5.09
CA LYS A 185 -5.16 -11.04 5.98
C LYS A 185 -4.58 -9.84 5.24
N THR A 186 -3.76 -10.10 4.24
CA THR A 186 -3.15 -9.06 3.40
C THR A 186 -4.18 -8.29 2.57
N LEU A 187 -5.23 -8.99 2.08
CA LEU A 187 -6.32 -8.38 1.32
C LEU A 187 -7.12 -7.41 2.19
N LEU A 188 -7.41 -7.81 3.43
CA LEU A 188 -8.14 -7.00 4.41
C LEU A 188 -7.38 -5.70 4.75
N ALA A 189 -6.05 -5.79 4.94
CA ALA A 189 -5.22 -4.61 5.21
C ALA A 189 -5.19 -3.65 4.01
N ARG A 190 -5.12 -4.17 2.78
CA ARG A 190 -5.20 -3.36 1.55
C ARG A 190 -6.55 -2.69 1.39
N ALA A 191 -7.64 -3.41 1.64
CA ALA A 191 -9.00 -2.87 1.56
C ALA A 191 -9.20 -1.73 2.59
N LEU A 192 -8.64 -1.87 3.79
CA LEU A 192 -8.66 -0.82 4.80
C LEU A 192 -7.91 0.43 4.32
N ALA A 193 -6.68 0.27 3.84
CA ALA A 193 -5.86 1.39 3.39
C ALA A 193 -6.47 2.13 2.20
N SER A 194 -7.02 1.39 1.22
CA SER A 194 -7.73 1.97 0.07
C SER A 194 -8.99 2.75 0.46
N ASN A 195 -9.67 2.34 1.53
CA ASN A 195 -10.93 2.99 1.94
C ASN A 195 -10.73 4.28 2.74
N ILE A 196 -9.59 4.44 3.41
CA ILE A 196 -9.31 5.59 4.30
C ILE A 196 -8.53 6.71 3.58
N ASP A 197 -7.97 6.45 2.41
CA ASP A 197 -7.12 7.38 1.65
C ASP A 197 -5.93 7.91 2.50
N VAL A 198 -5.18 6.99 3.09
CA VAL A 198 -3.99 7.26 3.91
C VAL A 198 -2.74 6.67 3.26
N ASN A 199 -1.59 7.20 3.62
CA ASN A 199 -0.31 6.64 3.18
C ASN A 199 -0.17 5.19 3.67
N PHE A 200 0.14 4.28 2.77
CA PHE A 200 0.26 2.86 3.06
C PHE A 200 1.68 2.36 2.79
N ILE A 201 2.29 1.79 3.81
CA ILE A 201 3.62 1.17 3.72
C ILE A 201 3.44 -0.33 3.90
N LYS A 202 3.70 -1.10 2.86
CA LYS A 202 3.68 -2.56 2.94
C LYS A 202 5.10 -3.10 3.07
N VAL A 203 5.28 -3.93 4.09
CA VAL A 203 6.55 -4.57 4.39
C VAL A 203 6.34 -6.07 4.53
N VAL A 204 7.14 -6.84 3.82
CA VAL A 204 7.24 -8.28 4.07
C VAL A 204 8.43 -8.48 5.00
N SER A 205 8.19 -9.03 6.18
CA SER A 205 9.20 -9.09 7.25
C SER A 205 10.44 -9.90 6.85
N SER A 206 10.28 -10.92 6.01
CA SER A 206 11.39 -11.69 5.46
C SER A 206 12.31 -10.87 4.53
N ALA A 207 11.77 -9.86 3.84
CA ALA A 207 12.54 -8.98 2.96
C ALA A 207 13.39 -7.94 3.73
N VAL A 208 13.04 -7.67 4.99
CA VAL A 208 13.79 -6.72 5.85
C VAL A 208 15.05 -7.37 6.41
N ILE A 209 15.11 -8.70 6.48
CA ILE A 209 16.27 -9.41 7.00
C ILE A 209 17.42 -9.31 5.99
N GLY A 210 18.31 -8.34 6.19
CA GLY A 210 19.47 -8.11 5.33
C GLY A 210 20.60 -9.09 5.60
N LYS A 211 21.50 -9.21 4.61
CA LYS A 211 22.73 -10.02 4.74
C LYS A 211 23.78 -9.35 5.64
N TYR A 212 23.68 -8.02 5.82
CA TYR A 212 24.68 -7.25 6.55
C TYR A 212 24.20 -6.86 7.94
N ILE A 213 25.11 -6.95 8.91
CA ILE A 213 24.83 -6.63 10.32
C ILE A 213 24.42 -5.16 10.48
N GLY A 214 23.24 -4.92 11.06
CA GLY A 214 22.71 -3.61 11.37
C GLY A 214 21.92 -2.94 10.25
N GLU A 215 21.86 -3.51 9.05
CA GLU A 215 21.08 -2.97 7.93
C GLU A 215 19.57 -3.08 8.20
N SER A 216 19.12 -4.23 8.68
CA SER A 216 17.72 -4.49 9.00
C SER A 216 17.17 -3.51 10.06
N ALA A 217 17.91 -3.26 11.13
CA ALA A 217 17.53 -2.30 12.16
C ALA A 217 17.52 -0.85 11.62
N ARG A 218 18.40 -0.52 10.67
CA ARG A 218 18.41 0.79 10.01
C ARG A 218 17.16 0.98 9.14
N ILE A 219 16.80 -0.02 8.34
CA ILE A 219 15.60 0.01 7.48
C ILE A 219 14.34 0.22 8.34
N ILE A 220 14.20 -0.47 9.46
CA ILE A 220 13.08 -0.28 10.39
C ILE A 220 13.03 1.17 10.89
N ARG A 221 14.15 1.72 11.39
CA ARG A 221 14.19 3.13 11.84
C ARG A 221 13.80 4.12 10.76
N GLU A 222 14.30 3.94 9.55
CA GLU A 222 13.99 4.81 8.43
C GLU A 222 12.52 4.70 8.00
N MET A 223 11.96 3.48 7.98
CA MET A 223 10.54 3.24 7.71
C MET A 223 9.62 3.96 8.70
N PHE A 224 9.90 3.83 10.00
CA PHE A 224 9.13 4.54 11.03
C PHE A 224 9.33 6.06 10.98
N ALA A 225 10.54 6.53 10.68
CA ALA A 225 10.82 7.95 10.49
C ALA A 225 10.08 8.50 9.26
N TYR A 226 10.00 7.73 8.17
CA TYR A 226 9.21 8.08 6.99
C TYR A 226 7.73 8.17 7.33
N ALA A 227 7.17 7.17 8.02
CA ALA A 227 5.77 7.14 8.42
C ALA A 227 5.36 8.36 9.28
N ARG A 228 6.23 8.77 10.21
CA ARG A 228 6.01 9.99 11.02
C ARG A 228 6.04 11.28 10.20
N ASN A 229 6.85 11.33 9.16
CA ASN A 229 6.93 12.52 8.29
C ASN A 229 5.75 12.63 7.30
N HIS A 230 5.05 11.52 7.05
CA HIS A 230 3.95 11.42 6.09
C HIS A 230 2.65 10.94 6.77
N GLU A 231 2.32 11.56 7.89
CA GLU A 231 1.06 11.30 8.59
C GLU A 231 -0.15 11.88 7.82
N PRO A 232 -1.31 11.19 7.81
CA PRO A 232 -1.62 9.90 8.43
C PRO A 232 -1.04 8.72 7.63
N CYS A 233 -0.56 7.66 8.33
CA CYS A 233 0.10 6.53 7.70
C CYS A 233 -0.29 5.20 8.37
N ILE A 234 -0.45 4.15 7.55
CA ILE A 234 -0.61 2.76 8.01
C ILE A 234 0.61 1.96 7.59
N ILE A 235 1.30 1.35 8.54
CA ILE A 235 2.37 0.39 8.30
C ILE A 235 1.78 -1.02 8.38
N PHE A 236 1.82 -1.76 7.28
CA PHE A 236 1.42 -3.16 7.23
C PHE A 236 2.66 -4.06 7.14
N MET A 237 2.86 -4.89 8.15
CA MET A 237 3.94 -5.87 8.20
C MET A 237 3.39 -7.28 8.04
N ASP A 238 3.69 -7.91 6.91
CA ASP A 238 3.28 -9.28 6.63
C ASP A 238 4.36 -10.28 7.09
N GLU A 239 3.95 -11.51 7.42
CA GLU A 239 4.84 -12.60 7.85
C GLU A 239 5.74 -12.20 9.03
N ILE A 240 5.17 -11.56 10.06
CA ILE A 240 5.97 -11.06 11.20
C ILE A 240 6.66 -12.18 11.99
N ASP A 241 6.25 -13.43 11.83
CA ASP A 241 6.89 -14.60 12.39
C ASP A 241 8.35 -14.76 11.94
N ALA A 242 8.73 -14.23 10.78
CA ALA A 242 10.13 -14.20 10.35
C ALA A 242 11.03 -13.34 11.24
N LEU A 243 10.51 -12.22 11.77
CA LEU A 243 11.23 -11.30 12.66
C LEU A 243 10.90 -11.52 14.14
N GLY A 244 9.64 -11.84 14.44
CA GLY A 244 9.10 -11.90 15.79
C GLY A 244 9.14 -13.28 16.42
N GLY A 245 9.83 -14.25 15.84
CA GLY A 245 9.92 -15.61 16.38
C GLY A 245 10.58 -15.68 17.76
N ARG A 246 10.18 -16.67 18.56
CA ARG A 246 10.79 -16.94 19.87
C ARG A 246 12.29 -17.16 19.72
N ARG A 247 13.04 -16.74 20.73
CA ARG A 247 14.50 -16.81 20.77
C ARG A 247 14.97 -18.23 20.50
N PHE A 248 15.63 -18.45 19.37
CA PHE A 248 16.36 -19.68 19.11
C PHE A 248 17.65 -19.66 19.91
N SER A 249 17.96 -20.75 20.59
CA SER A 249 19.14 -20.88 21.46
C SER A 249 20.44 -21.15 20.72
N GLU A 250 20.40 -21.28 19.41
CA GLU A 250 21.56 -21.67 18.58
C GLU A 250 22.35 -20.46 18.07
N GLY A 251 22.81 -19.61 18.87
CA GLY A 251 23.80 -18.53 18.73
C GLY A 251 24.40 -18.15 17.35
N THR A 252 23.71 -18.38 16.24
CA THR A 252 24.17 -18.01 14.91
C THR A 252 24.22 -16.50 14.71
N SER A 253 25.06 -16.01 13.81
CA SER A 253 25.10 -14.56 13.49
C SER A 253 23.79 -14.04 12.94
N ALA A 254 23.06 -14.87 12.20
CA ALA A 254 21.72 -14.54 11.67
C ALA A 254 20.68 -14.36 12.79
N ASP A 255 20.70 -15.24 13.81
CA ASP A 255 19.76 -15.15 14.94
C ASP A 255 19.97 -13.86 15.75
N ARG A 256 21.23 -13.45 15.92
CA ARG A 256 21.57 -12.18 16.59
C ARG A 256 21.06 -10.97 15.82
N GLU A 257 21.12 -11.01 14.50
CA GLU A 257 20.61 -9.90 13.66
C GLU A 257 19.08 -9.84 13.70
N ILE A 258 18.39 -10.97 13.62
CA ILE A 258 16.92 -11.05 13.79
C ILE A 258 16.51 -10.50 15.16
N GLN A 259 17.22 -10.92 16.22
CA GLN A 259 16.94 -10.46 17.57
C GLN A 259 17.18 -8.95 17.74
N ARG A 260 18.25 -8.42 17.15
CA ARG A 260 18.55 -6.99 17.14
C ARG A 260 17.47 -6.20 16.40
N THR A 261 17.02 -6.73 15.27
CA THR A 261 15.96 -6.15 14.45
C THR A 261 14.63 -6.12 15.20
N LEU A 262 14.30 -7.21 15.90
CA LEU A 262 13.14 -7.29 16.79
C LEU A 262 13.22 -6.25 17.92
N MET A 263 14.38 -6.11 18.58
CA MET A 263 14.55 -5.12 19.64
C MET A 263 14.39 -3.69 19.11
N GLU A 264 14.89 -3.39 17.92
CA GLU A 264 14.67 -2.10 17.28
C GLU A 264 13.19 -1.86 16.97
N LEU A 265 12.48 -2.88 16.44
CA LEU A 265 11.04 -2.81 16.20
C LEU A 265 10.28 -2.50 17.50
N LEU A 266 10.59 -3.21 18.59
CA LEU A 266 9.98 -2.98 19.90
C LEU A 266 10.25 -1.57 20.42
N ASN A 267 11.48 -1.05 20.27
CA ASN A 267 11.83 0.32 20.64
C ASN A 267 11.03 1.34 19.81
N GLN A 268 10.84 1.11 18.53
CA GLN A 268 10.04 1.99 17.69
C GLN A 268 8.56 1.96 18.08
N LEU A 269 8.02 0.80 18.46
CA LEU A 269 6.64 0.66 18.97
C LEU A 269 6.43 1.39 20.30
N ASP A 270 7.40 1.29 21.21
CA ASP A 270 7.36 1.97 22.52
C ASP A 270 7.52 3.49 22.40
N GLY A 271 8.27 3.96 21.41
CA GLY A 271 8.53 5.38 21.16
C GLY A 271 7.43 6.13 20.40
N PHE A 272 6.32 5.50 20.07
CA PHE A 272 5.19 6.19 19.46
C PHE A 272 4.45 7.06 20.48
N ASP A 273 4.22 8.33 20.14
CA ASP A 273 3.33 9.20 20.90
C ASP A 273 1.91 8.63 20.95
N GLU A 274 1.22 8.83 22.07
CA GLU A 274 -0.11 8.29 22.32
C GLU A 274 -1.17 8.71 21.28
N LEU A 275 -0.96 9.87 20.66
CA LEU A 275 -1.87 10.49 19.69
C LEU A 275 -1.36 10.45 18.25
N GLY A 276 -0.28 9.69 17.98
CA GLY A 276 0.29 9.61 16.63
C GLY A 276 -0.71 9.11 15.57
N LYS A 277 -0.70 9.78 14.41
CA LYS A 277 -1.52 9.40 13.24
C LYS A 277 -0.88 8.25 12.44
N VAL A 278 0.02 7.49 13.06
CA VAL A 278 0.62 6.29 12.46
C VAL A 278 0.02 5.07 13.15
N LYS A 279 -0.53 4.14 12.36
CA LYS A 279 -1.09 2.88 12.84
C LYS A 279 -0.33 1.71 12.25
N ILE A 280 -0.26 0.61 13.02
CA ILE A 280 0.48 -0.58 12.63
C ILE A 280 -0.47 -1.77 12.56
N ILE A 281 -0.38 -2.49 11.46
CA ILE A 281 -1.06 -3.77 11.27
C ILE A 281 0.00 -4.82 11.02
N MET A 282 0.04 -5.84 11.86
CA MET A 282 0.94 -6.98 11.68
C MET A 282 0.13 -8.21 11.33
N ALA A 283 0.64 -9.02 10.42
CA ALA A 283 -0.01 -10.27 10.03
C ALA A 283 0.91 -11.47 10.24
N THR A 284 0.36 -12.56 10.74
CA THR A 284 1.07 -13.82 10.90
C THR A 284 0.17 -15.04 10.66
N ASN A 285 0.77 -16.10 10.15
CA ASN A 285 0.12 -17.41 10.05
C ASN A 285 0.38 -18.27 11.30
N ARG A 286 1.33 -17.88 12.17
CA ARG A 286 1.81 -18.67 13.31
C ARG A 286 1.91 -17.83 14.58
N PRO A 287 0.77 -17.52 15.22
CA PRO A 287 0.76 -16.68 16.41
C PRO A 287 1.50 -17.28 17.62
N ASP A 288 1.59 -18.59 17.68
CA ASP A 288 2.28 -19.38 18.72
C ASP A 288 3.79 -19.20 18.74
N VAL A 289 4.38 -18.83 17.60
CA VAL A 289 5.83 -18.62 17.45
C VAL A 289 6.26 -17.23 17.88
N LEU A 290 5.34 -16.26 17.93
CA LEU A 290 5.66 -14.86 18.21
C LEU A 290 6.22 -14.65 19.63
N ASP A 291 7.17 -13.70 19.74
CA ASP A 291 7.70 -13.24 21.03
C ASP A 291 6.57 -12.53 21.82
N PRO A 292 6.28 -12.95 23.07
CA PRO A 292 5.28 -12.32 23.93
C PRO A 292 5.50 -10.81 24.14
N ALA A 293 6.71 -10.31 23.94
CA ALA A 293 7.04 -8.90 24.04
C ALA A 293 6.30 -8.03 23.01
N LEU A 294 6.01 -8.55 21.82
CA LEU A 294 5.18 -7.86 20.80
C LEU A 294 3.73 -7.70 21.24
N LEU A 295 3.23 -8.65 22.02
CA LEU A 295 1.82 -8.75 22.41
C LEU A 295 1.49 -8.00 23.71
N ARG A 296 2.43 -7.21 24.23
CA ARG A 296 2.22 -6.39 25.44
C ARG A 296 1.30 -5.20 25.14
N PRO A 297 0.44 -4.81 26.11
CA PRO A 297 -0.34 -3.58 26.00
C PRO A 297 0.56 -2.37 25.70
N GLY A 298 0.08 -1.47 24.84
CA GLY A 298 0.83 -0.32 24.35
C GLY A 298 1.64 -0.58 23.07
N ARG A 299 1.67 -1.83 22.56
CA ARG A 299 2.31 -2.23 21.29
C ARG A 299 1.27 -2.76 20.30
N LEU A 300 0.92 -4.05 20.41
CA LEU A 300 -0.17 -4.66 19.66
C LEU A 300 -1.36 -4.87 20.61
N ASP A 301 -2.20 -3.86 20.71
CA ASP A 301 -3.27 -3.79 21.69
C ASP A 301 -4.44 -4.72 21.37
N ARG A 302 -4.64 -4.97 20.07
CA ARG A 302 -5.74 -5.80 19.57
C ARG A 302 -5.22 -6.97 18.75
N LYS A 303 -5.85 -8.14 18.98
CA LYS A 303 -5.58 -9.38 18.26
C LYS A 303 -6.87 -9.82 17.59
N ILE A 304 -6.88 -9.84 16.27
CA ILE A 304 -8.06 -10.20 15.48
C ILE A 304 -7.78 -11.54 14.80
N GLU A 305 -8.58 -12.52 15.14
CA GLU A 305 -8.52 -13.83 14.50
C GLU A 305 -9.25 -13.81 13.17
N ILE A 306 -8.59 -14.32 12.14
CA ILE A 306 -9.18 -14.53 10.82
C ILE A 306 -9.30 -16.03 10.61
N PRO A 307 -10.47 -16.61 10.96
CA PRO A 307 -10.70 -18.06 10.87
C PRO A 307 -10.87 -18.52 9.42
N LEU A 308 -10.96 -19.81 9.23
CA LEU A 308 -11.41 -20.38 7.96
C LEU A 308 -12.87 -19.96 7.69
N PRO A 309 -13.22 -19.71 6.41
CA PRO A 309 -14.55 -19.24 6.06
C PRO A 309 -15.62 -20.30 6.34
N ASN A 310 -16.71 -19.90 6.99
CA ASN A 310 -17.91 -20.71 7.17
C ASN A 310 -18.66 -20.92 5.85
N GLU A 311 -19.74 -21.71 5.82
CA GLU A 311 -20.48 -22.04 4.60
C GLU A 311 -20.98 -20.78 3.86
N GLN A 312 -21.54 -19.82 4.57
CA GLN A 312 -22.02 -18.56 4.01
C GLN A 312 -20.88 -17.71 3.44
N ALA A 313 -19.77 -17.60 4.18
CA ALA A 313 -18.56 -16.89 3.73
C ALA A 313 -17.97 -17.56 2.48
N ARG A 314 -17.91 -18.89 2.41
CA ARG A 314 -17.45 -19.60 1.22
C ARG A 314 -18.31 -19.29 0.01
N LEU A 315 -19.62 -19.24 0.20
CA LEU A 315 -20.56 -18.88 -0.87
C LEU A 315 -20.34 -17.43 -1.36
N GLU A 316 -20.16 -16.49 -0.45
CA GLU A 316 -19.84 -15.09 -0.78
C GLU A 316 -18.53 -14.98 -1.55
N ILE A 317 -17.46 -15.63 -1.06
CA ILE A 317 -16.13 -15.61 -1.68
C ILE A 317 -16.18 -16.21 -3.09
N LEU A 318 -16.89 -17.32 -3.29
CA LEU A 318 -17.09 -17.92 -4.61
C LEU A 318 -17.82 -16.95 -5.56
N LYS A 319 -18.88 -16.29 -5.09
CA LYS A 319 -19.61 -15.29 -5.89
C LYS A 319 -18.72 -14.11 -6.27
N ILE A 320 -17.90 -13.61 -5.35
CA ILE A 320 -16.98 -12.49 -5.60
C ILE A 320 -15.97 -12.87 -6.68
N HIS A 321 -15.30 -14.03 -6.55
CA HIS A 321 -14.30 -14.47 -7.53
C HIS A 321 -14.90 -14.90 -8.87
N ALA A 322 -16.12 -15.42 -8.86
CA ALA A 322 -16.82 -15.76 -10.08
C ALA A 322 -17.45 -14.53 -10.77
N ALA A 323 -17.56 -13.36 -10.12
CA ALA A 323 -18.23 -12.18 -10.70
C ALA A 323 -17.59 -11.71 -12.02
N GLY A 324 -16.27 -11.79 -12.14
CA GLY A 324 -15.52 -11.42 -13.33
C GLY A 324 -15.47 -12.46 -14.45
N MET A 325 -16.04 -13.65 -14.24
CA MET A 325 -16.00 -14.75 -15.23
C MET A 325 -17.23 -14.73 -16.13
N ALA A 326 -17.06 -15.04 -17.43
CA ALA A 326 -18.16 -15.36 -18.33
C ALA A 326 -18.79 -16.68 -17.91
N LYS A 327 -20.11 -16.70 -17.68
CA LYS A 327 -20.86 -17.84 -17.16
C LYS A 327 -22.09 -18.12 -18.05
N HIS A 328 -22.43 -19.36 -18.20
CA HIS A 328 -23.65 -19.77 -18.92
C HIS A 328 -24.46 -20.75 -18.07
N GLY A 329 -25.74 -20.48 -17.92
CA GLY A 329 -26.66 -21.25 -17.08
C GLY A 329 -26.59 -20.89 -15.60
N GLU A 330 -27.39 -21.56 -14.79
CA GLU A 330 -27.39 -21.41 -13.35
C GLU A 330 -26.22 -22.18 -12.72
N ILE A 331 -25.38 -21.49 -11.92
CA ILE A 331 -24.29 -22.12 -11.20
C ILE A 331 -24.71 -22.32 -9.75
N ASN A 332 -24.68 -23.58 -9.31
CA ASN A 332 -25.01 -23.92 -7.93
C ASN A 332 -23.79 -23.70 -7.01
N TYR A 333 -23.61 -22.45 -6.57
CA TYR A 333 -22.55 -22.07 -5.63
C TYR A 333 -22.71 -22.70 -4.26
N GLU A 334 -23.96 -23.03 -3.83
CA GLU A 334 -24.23 -23.66 -2.54
C GLU A 334 -23.69 -25.08 -2.50
N ALA A 335 -23.92 -25.86 -3.57
CA ALA A 335 -23.35 -27.20 -3.68
C ALA A 335 -21.81 -27.17 -3.68
N ALA A 336 -21.22 -26.23 -4.43
CA ALA A 336 -19.77 -26.04 -4.45
C ALA A 336 -19.23 -25.64 -3.07
N ALA A 337 -19.89 -24.73 -2.34
CA ALA A 337 -19.51 -24.30 -1.01
C ALA A 337 -19.60 -25.41 0.04
N LYS A 338 -20.61 -26.27 -0.05
CA LYS A 338 -20.76 -27.46 0.83
C LYS A 338 -19.63 -28.47 0.61
N LEU A 339 -19.30 -28.77 -0.65
CA LEU A 339 -18.21 -29.68 -0.99
C LEU A 339 -16.82 -29.14 -0.67
N ALA A 340 -16.67 -27.82 -0.56
CA ALA A 340 -15.44 -27.12 -0.23
C ALA A 340 -15.25 -26.89 1.26
N GLU A 341 -15.71 -27.82 2.12
CA GLU A 341 -15.51 -27.74 3.57
C GLU A 341 -14.01 -27.74 3.92
N GLY A 342 -13.60 -26.85 4.84
CA GLY A 342 -12.21 -26.69 5.25
C GLY A 342 -11.30 -25.97 4.23
N PHE A 343 -11.86 -25.41 3.16
CA PHE A 343 -11.09 -24.62 2.21
C PHE A 343 -10.91 -23.20 2.69
N ASN A 344 -9.72 -22.63 2.44
CA ASN A 344 -9.44 -21.24 2.68
C ASN A 344 -9.89 -20.36 1.48
N ALA A 345 -9.83 -19.04 1.61
CA ALA A 345 -10.26 -18.12 0.56
C ALA A 345 -9.41 -18.23 -0.72
N ALA A 346 -8.11 -18.55 -0.59
CA ALA A 346 -7.23 -18.78 -1.73
C ALA A 346 -7.61 -20.05 -2.51
N ASP A 347 -7.99 -21.12 -1.80
CA ASP A 347 -8.47 -22.35 -2.44
C ASP A 347 -9.78 -22.10 -3.20
N LEU A 348 -10.71 -21.32 -2.63
CA LEU A 348 -11.96 -20.97 -3.29
C LEU A 348 -11.72 -20.14 -4.57
N ARG A 349 -10.74 -19.24 -4.54
CA ARG A 349 -10.28 -18.56 -5.74
C ARG A 349 -9.73 -19.55 -6.78
N ASN A 350 -8.94 -20.52 -6.34
CA ASN A 350 -8.40 -21.56 -7.21
C ASN A 350 -9.49 -22.43 -7.85
N ILE A 351 -10.61 -22.71 -7.15
CA ILE A 351 -11.78 -23.38 -7.73
C ILE A 351 -12.28 -22.60 -8.96
N CYS A 352 -12.46 -21.29 -8.82
CA CYS A 352 -12.90 -20.44 -9.92
C CYS A 352 -11.90 -20.45 -11.07
N THR A 353 -10.60 -20.39 -10.77
CA THR A 353 -9.55 -20.47 -11.79
C THR A 353 -9.54 -21.80 -12.52
N GLU A 354 -9.65 -22.93 -11.81
CA GLU A 354 -9.71 -24.27 -12.43
C GLU A 354 -10.99 -24.48 -13.23
N ALA A 355 -12.12 -23.91 -12.80
CA ALA A 355 -13.35 -23.93 -13.58
C ALA A 355 -13.18 -23.17 -14.90
N GLY A 356 -12.53 -21.99 -14.88
CA GLY A 356 -12.19 -21.26 -16.09
C GLY A 356 -11.24 -22.04 -17.01
N MET A 357 -10.21 -22.66 -16.43
CA MET A 357 -9.28 -23.52 -17.19
C MET A 357 -9.97 -24.77 -17.80
N ALA A 358 -10.97 -25.32 -17.11
CA ALA A 358 -11.75 -26.44 -17.65
C ALA A 358 -12.62 -26.01 -18.85
N ALA A 359 -13.20 -24.80 -18.80
CA ALA A 359 -13.92 -24.22 -19.92
C ALA A 359 -12.99 -23.98 -21.13
N ILE A 360 -11.80 -23.42 -20.93
CA ILE A 360 -10.81 -23.22 -22.00
C ILE A 360 -10.35 -24.53 -22.62
N ARG A 361 -10.08 -25.57 -21.81
CA ARG A 361 -9.73 -26.91 -22.33
C ARG A 361 -10.85 -27.55 -23.17
N ALA A 362 -12.07 -27.13 -22.91
CA ALA A 362 -13.25 -27.56 -23.68
C ALA A 362 -13.59 -26.60 -24.83
N GLU A 363 -12.65 -25.68 -25.19
CA GLU A 363 -12.78 -24.70 -26.26
C GLU A 363 -14.06 -23.84 -26.14
N ARG A 364 -14.42 -23.44 -24.89
CA ARG A 364 -15.60 -22.63 -24.59
C ARG A 364 -15.18 -21.29 -23.97
N ASP A 365 -15.88 -20.22 -24.34
CA ASP A 365 -15.65 -18.87 -23.81
C ASP A 365 -16.37 -18.59 -22.49
N TYR A 366 -17.06 -19.58 -21.94
CA TYR A 366 -17.84 -19.46 -20.70
C TYR A 366 -17.75 -20.74 -19.85
N ALA A 367 -17.81 -20.57 -18.56
CA ALA A 367 -17.81 -21.62 -17.56
C ALA A 367 -19.26 -22.09 -17.25
N ILE A 368 -19.44 -23.38 -17.05
CA ILE A 368 -20.72 -24.01 -16.66
C ILE A 368 -20.60 -24.62 -15.26
N ASN A 369 -21.74 -24.99 -14.68
CA ASN A 369 -21.79 -25.60 -13.35
C ASN A 369 -20.90 -26.85 -13.20
N GLU A 370 -20.81 -27.69 -14.25
CA GLU A 370 -19.95 -28.88 -14.24
C GLU A 370 -18.47 -28.56 -14.09
N ASP A 371 -18.00 -27.42 -14.65
CA ASP A 371 -16.61 -27.02 -14.57
C ASP A 371 -16.23 -26.59 -13.13
N PHE A 372 -17.15 -25.91 -12.43
CA PHE A 372 -16.98 -25.60 -11.02
C PHE A 372 -16.92 -26.88 -10.17
N MET A 373 -17.79 -27.83 -10.42
CA MET A 373 -17.80 -29.12 -9.70
C MET A 373 -16.55 -29.96 -9.98
N LYS A 374 -16.00 -29.92 -11.20
CA LYS A 374 -14.69 -30.52 -11.53
C LYS A 374 -13.56 -29.82 -10.79
N GLY A 375 -13.57 -28.48 -10.73
CA GLY A 375 -12.59 -27.68 -9.98
C GLY A 375 -12.57 -28.04 -8.50
N VAL A 376 -13.75 -28.15 -7.86
CA VAL A 376 -13.86 -28.53 -6.45
C VAL A 376 -13.29 -29.93 -6.22
N ARG A 377 -13.66 -30.92 -7.04
CA ARG A 377 -13.17 -32.32 -6.90
C ARG A 377 -11.66 -32.39 -7.03
N LYS A 378 -11.09 -31.74 -8.05
CA LYS A 378 -9.65 -31.70 -8.28
C LYS A 378 -8.89 -31.12 -7.09
N LEU A 379 -9.35 -29.98 -6.53
CA LEU A 379 -8.70 -29.36 -5.38
C LEU A 379 -8.91 -30.18 -4.10
N THR A 380 -10.04 -30.86 -3.93
CA THR A 380 -10.23 -31.78 -2.81
C THR A 380 -9.27 -32.97 -2.86
N GLU A 381 -9.02 -33.51 -4.04
CA GLU A 381 -8.02 -34.58 -4.25
C GLU A 381 -6.60 -34.09 -3.93
N LEU A 382 -6.22 -32.89 -4.42
CA LEU A 382 -4.92 -32.31 -4.13
C LEU A 382 -4.72 -32.09 -2.63
N LYS A 383 -5.69 -31.56 -1.90
CA LYS A 383 -5.62 -31.41 -0.44
C LYS A 383 -5.50 -32.71 0.32
N LYS A 384 -6.19 -33.75 -0.14
CA LYS A 384 -6.04 -35.12 0.45
C LYS A 384 -4.62 -35.64 0.26
N LEU A 385 -4.01 -35.40 -0.91
CA LEU A 385 -2.62 -35.77 -1.18
C LEU A 385 -1.64 -35.00 -0.31
N GLU A 386 -1.83 -33.67 -0.15
CA GLU A 386 -1.01 -32.84 0.73
C GLU A 386 -1.10 -33.27 2.20
N SER A 387 -2.30 -33.54 2.70
CA SER A 387 -2.49 -34.04 4.07
C SER A 387 -1.83 -35.40 4.29
N SER A 388 -1.90 -36.29 3.29
CA SER A 388 -1.24 -37.60 3.35
C SER A 388 0.28 -37.52 3.24
N ALA A 389 0.82 -36.56 2.50
CA ALA A 389 2.25 -36.29 2.40
C ALA A 389 2.82 -35.71 3.69
N ASN A 390 2.11 -34.78 4.34
CA ASN A 390 2.48 -34.23 5.65
C ASN A 390 2.45 -35.32 6.72
N TYR A 391 1.43 -36.20 6.71
CA TYR A 391 1.38 -37.36 7.61
C TYR A 391 2.60 -38.29 7.46
N LYS A 392 3.05 -38.55 6.22
CA LYS A 392 4.25 -39.36 5.98
C LYS A 392 5.54 -38.67 6.38
N ALA A 393 5.62 -37.34 6.28
CA ALA A 393 6.80 -36.54 6.69
C ALA A 393 6.97 -36.52 8.21
N ASP A 394 5.85 -36.44 8.95
CA ASP A 394 5.88 -36.40 10.42
C ASP A 394 6.16 -37.78 11.06
N PHE A 395 5.71 -38.86 10.44
CA PHE A 395 5.91 -40.23 10.94
C PHE A 395 7.07 -41.00 10.25
N GLY A 396 7.68 -40.45 9.22
CA GLY A 396 8.81 -41.07 8.51
C GLY A 396 10.20 -40.79 9.09
N ARG A 397 10.28 -40.12 10.25
CA ARG A 397 11.53 -39.90 11.03
C ARG A 397 11.50 -40.77 12.30
N GLY A 398 11.39 -42.06 12.11
CA GLY A 398 11.60 -43.09 13.12
C GLY A 398 12.84 -43.88 12.75
#